data_176ba614e7ad525dd2ba5cc6a8d7fc87
#
_entry.id   176ba614e7ad525dd2ba5cc6a8d7fc87
#
_cell.length_a   1.000
_cell.length_b   1.000
_cell.length_c   1.000
_cell.angle_alpha   90.00
_cell.angle_beta   90.00
_cell.angle_gamma   90.00
#
_symmetry.space_group_name_H-M   'P 1'
#
loop_
_entity.id
_entity.type
_entity.pdbx_description
1 polymer ?
#
loop_
_entity_poly.entity_id
_entity_poly.type
_entity_poly.pdbx_seq_one_letter_code
_entity_poly.pdbx_strand_id
1 'polypeptide(L)'
;MKKGESRKTWRIRAELNGTRPPVWRRLLVSDRITLLSLHDAIQEAFGWQDYHLHEFIIGGVRYGDPENDEYGDFDIHDEVLTRLWKLGLEEGDRFTYSYDFGDNWQHTLWVEQILPMEAGARLPVCLGGGRARPPEDVGGVGGYAEFLEALADPAHPEHSNYLEWVGGAFDPEAFDLQAANERLGRAARRKQSSFWEKPAEGEETSAAAAFDPSRWASLAAAERELAARNLPLRRDVETFLTYIRDNKVTGTQSTGNLPRKAVIEVSAGFVHPPALETKIGEKVYPFRSEEEVWPVHFVHVLANEADLVIGEPGRRWRVTVQAEPFLSAPAIAQVFVLLSTWWHRINWLFAVPFNIFGEQLPAGFNGTVLSMLKKMPSGQPVEFEPFVDRLIEAVGWTWTGKEPRDIRSLIRSAVEHMVVDPLAEFGVLSLEHVKDQDSRIDWPKLSSFSLTGFGRKLIDALAAEDRTMR
;
A
#
# COMPACT_ATOMS: atom_id res chain seq x y z
N MET A 1 16.45 36.81 -9.00
CA MET A 1 16.85 35.64 -8.20
C MET A 1 16.77 36.04 -6.73
N LYS A 2 15.74 35.65 -5.98
CA LYS A 2 15.69 35.86 -4.53
C LYS A 2 16.71 34.89 -3.90
N LYS A 3 17.57 35.41 -3.01
CA LYS A 3 18.53 34.64 -2.22
C LYS A 3 17.81 33.45 -1.58
N GLY A 4 18.31 32.24 -1.81
CA GLY A 4 17.70 31.01 -1.28
C GLY A 4 17.63 31.05 0.24
N GLU A 5 16.46 30.90 0.80
CA GLU A 5 16.28 30.71 2.23
C GLU A 5 17.04 29.45 2.64
N SER A 6 17.89 29.56 3.63
CA SER A 6 18.68 28.47 4.20
C SER A 6 17.71 27.42 4.72
N ARG A 7 17.86 26.13 4.31
CA ARG A 7 17.08 25.01 4.84
C ARG A 7 17.30 24.89 6.35
N LYS A 8 16.25 24.55 7.06
CA LYS A 8 16.25 24.37 8.51
C LYS A 8 15.83 22.96 8.90
N THR A 9 16.25 22.55 10.07
CA THR A 9 15.76 21.35 10.75
C THR A 9 14.98 21.74 12.00
N TRP A 10 13.90 21.06 12.25
CA TRP A 10 13.03 21.27 13.40
C TRP A 10 13.14 20.11 14.36
N ARG A 11 13.45 20.41 15.62
CA ARG A 11 13.39 19.45 16.70
C ARG A 11 12.01 19.54 17.34
N ILE A 12 11.23 18.48 17.19
CA ILE A 12 9.85 18.39 17.65
C ILE A 12 9.75 17.27 18.69
N ARG A 13 9.19 17.58 19.85
CA ARG A 13 8.79 16.59 20.84
C ARG A 13 7.31 16.30 20.65
N ALA A 14 6.96 15.04 20.39
CA ALA A 14 5.61 14.53 20.41
C ALA A 14 5.37 13.77 21.73
N GLU A 15 4.35 14.16 22.47
CA GLU A 15 4.01 13.58 23.77
C GLU A 15 2.54 13.16 23.77
N LEU A 16 2.28 11.90 24.11
CA LEU A 16 0.93 11.33 24.19
C LEU A 16 0.22 11.85 25.43
N ASN A 17 -0.87 12.55 25.22
CA ASN A 17 -1.62 13.21 26.28
C ASN A 17 -2.31 12.19 27.20
N GLY A 18 -2.39 12.50 28.49
CA GLY A 18 -3.09 11.69 29.47
C GLY A 18 -2.30 10.51 30.02
N THR A 19 -1.14 10.17 29.49
CA THR A 19 -0.28 9.10 30.03
C THR A 19 0.63 9.60 31.15
N ARG A 20 0.77 8.79 32.20
CA ARG A 20 1.64 9.10 33.37
C ARG A 20 2.38 7.83 33.83
N PRO A 21 3.74 7.81 33.81
CA PRO A 21 4.64 8.80 33.19
C PRO A 21 4.37 8.98 31.69
N PRO A 22 4.82 10.10 31.06
CA PRO A 22 4.49 10.41 29.68
C PRO A 22 5.14 9.44 28.67
N VAL A 23 4.38 9.02 27.67
CA VAL A 23 4.88 8.34 26.48
C VAL A 23 5.23 9.41 25.43
N TRP A 24 6.48 9.47 24.99
CA TRP A 24 6.92 10.57 24.14
C TRP A 24 8.04 10.17 23.16
N ARG A 25 8.16 10.92 22.07
CA ARG A 25 9.24 10.80 21.08
C ARG A 25 9.78 12.20 20.75
N ARG A 26 11.08 12.29 20.43
CA ARG A 26 11.71 13.52 19.98
C ARG A 26 12.26 13.31 18.58
N LEU A 27 11.73 14.04 17.61
CA LEU A 27 12.04 13.94 16.20
C LEU A 27 12.89 15.13 15.75
N LEU A 28 13.80 14.90 14.82
CA LEU A 28 14.42 15.92 13.99
C LEU A 28 13.91 15.75 12.57
N VAL A 29 13.29 16.78 12.03
CA VAL A 29 12.65 16.79 10.71
C VAL A 29 13.10 17.98 9.88
N SER A 30 12.95 17.90 8.55
CA SER A 30 13.18 19.06 7.67
C SER A 30 12.04 20.07 7.81
N ASP A 31 12.36 21.37 7.72
CA ASP A 31 11.34 22.42 7.60
C ASP A 31 10.44 22.26 6.36
N ARG A 32 10.91 21.53 5.35
CA ARG A 32 10.21 21.25 4.11
C ARG A 32 9.30 20.01 4.18
N ILE A 33 9.29 19.30 5.29
CA ILE A 33 8.40 18.14 5.48
C ILE A 33 6.93 18.57 5.36
N THR A 34 6.11 17.78 4.71
CA THR A 34 4.65 17.96 4.70
C THR A 34 4.04 17.44 6.01
N LEU A 35 2.83 17.85 6.35
CA LEU A 35 2.15 17.31 7.53
C LEU A 35 1.90 15.82 7.40
N LEU A 36 1.52 15.31 6.21
CA LEU A 36 1.45 13.86 5.98
C LEU A 36 2.79 13.17 6.27
N SER A 37 3.92 13.72 5.80
CA SER A 37 5.22 13.12 6.10
C SER A 37 5.63 13.26 7.56
N LEU A 38 5.10 14.25 8.27
CA LEU A 38 5.27 14.37 9.73
C LEU A 38 4.42 13.32 10.45
N HIS A 39 3.18 13.09 9.99
CA HIS A 39 2.35 11.98 10.46
C HIS A 39 3.08 10.65 10.35
N ASP A 40 3.60 10.28 9.17
CA ASP A 40 4.39 9.05 9.00
C ASP A 40 5.57 8.98 9.99
N ALA A 41 6.29 10.10 10.16
CA ALA A 41 7.42 10.13 11.09
C ALA A 41 6.98 9.89 12.55
N ILE A 42 5.80 10.38 12.94
CA ILE A 42 5.22 10.13 14.26
C ILE A 42 4.81 8.66 14.37
N GLN A 43 4.08 8.12 13.40
CA GLN A 43 3.66 6.72 13.34
C GLN A 43 4.85 5.78 13.52
N GLU A 44 5.89 5.94 12.73
CA GLU A 44 7.08 5.11 12.77
C GLU A 44 7.90 5.29 14.08
N ALA A 45 7.99 6.50 14.62
CA ALA A 45 8.70 6.74 15.85
C ALA A 45 8.00 6.13 17.07
N PHE A 46 6.68 6.18 17.14
CA PHE A 46 5.90 5.53 18.18
C PHE A 46 5.80 4.01 17.93
N GLY A 47 5.76 3.59 16.66
CA GLY A 47 5.48 2.22 16.23
C GLY A 47 3.97 1.96 16.12
N TRP A 48 3.16 2.99 15.84
CA TRP A 48 1.77 2.85 15.45
C TRP A 48 1.66 2.09 14.11
N GLN A 49 0.49 1.56 13.80
CA GLN A 49 0.29 0.72 12.62
C GLN A 49 -0.44 1.44 11.47
N ASP A 50 -0.81 2.71 11.70
CA ASP A 50 -1.45 3.57 10.70
C ASP A 50 -2.75 2.98 10.12
N TYR A 51 -3.59 2.41 10.99
CA TYR A 51 -4.87 1.80 10.60
C TYR A 51 -6.05 2.75 10.72
N HIS A 52 -5.86 3.89 11.41
CA HIS A 52 -6.93 4.80 11.79
C HIS A 52 -6.72 6.20 11.21
N LEU A 53 -7.80 6.97 11.17
CA LEU A 53 -7.77 8.36 10.73
C LEU A 53 -6.97 9.24 11.70
N HIS A 54 -6.43 10.32 11.16
CA HIS A 54 -5.67 11.31 11.92
C HIS A 54 -5.95 12.74 11.47
N GLU A 55 -5.55 13.68 12.29
CA GLU A 55 -5.55 15.11 11.97
C GLU A 55 -4.50 15.88 12.76
N PHE A 56 -4.10 17.02 12.22
CA PHE A 56 -3.37 18.05 12.97
C PHE A 56 -4.30 19.25 13.24
N ILE A 57 -4.15 19.86 14.42
CA ILE A 57 -4.81 21.13 14.75
C ILE A 57 -3.72 22.13 15.10
N ILE A 58 -3.56 23.16 14.24
CA ILE A 58 -2.48 24.15 14.32
C ILE A 58 -3.10 25.54 14.26
N GLY A 59 -2.96 26.32 15.35
CA GLY A 59 -3.56 27.64 15.43
C GLY A 59 -5.10 27.65 15.29
N GLY A 60 -5.76 26.54 15.65
CA GLY A 60 -7.20 26.37 15.51
C GLY A 60 -7.67 25.92 14.12
N VAL A 61 -6.72 25.75 13.17
CA VAL A 61 -7.00 25.25 11.82
C VAL A 61 -6.76 23.73 11.81
N ARG A 62 -7.66 22.97 11.17
CA ARG A 62 -7.55 21.52 11.01
C ARG A 62 -6.84 21.17 9.71
N TYR A 63 -5.91 20.22 9.80
CA TYR A 63 -5.17 19.68 8.67
C TYR A 63 -5.27 18.16 8.70
N GLY A 64 -5.56 17.56 7.58
CA GLY A 64 -5.70 16.12 7.41
C GLY A 64 -5.96 15.83 5.94
N ASP A 65 -6.52 14.67 5.66
CA ASP A 65 -7.02 14.34 4.34
C ASP A 65 -8.43 14.92 4.16
N PRO A 66 -8.64 15.89 3.25
CA PRO A 66 -9.95 16.46 2.99
C PRO A 66 -10.99 15.45 2.49
N GLU A 67 -10.56 14.30 1.94
CA GLU A 67 -11.46 13.25 1.47
C GLU A 67 -12.13 12.50 2.64
N ASN A 68 -11.60 12.62 3.86
CA ASN A 68 -12.18 12.05 5.07
C ASN A 68 -13.31 12.90 5.67
N ASP A 69 -13.55 14.10 5.14
CA ASP A 69 -14.72 14.94 5.49
C ASP A 69 -15.93 14.56 4.62
N GLU A 70 -16.57 13.45 4.98
CA GLU A 70 -17.68 12.83 4.21
C GLU A 70 -18.86 13.77 3.97
N TYR A 71 -19.02 14.82 4.78
CA TYR A 71 -20.17 15.75 4.74
C TYR A 71 -19.78 17.18 4.37
N GLY A 72 -18.46 17.49 4.26
CA GLY A 72 -17.98 18.85 4.03
C GLY A 72 -18.27 19.81 5.19
N ASP A 73 -18.51 19.26 6.39
CA ASP A 73 -18.85 20.01 7.58
C ASP A 73 -17.65 20.69 8.24
N PHE A 74 -16.43 20.28 7.85
CA PHE A 74 -15.19 20.78 8.41
C PHE A 74 -14.30 21.38 7.32
N ASP A 75 -13.77 22.58 7.57
CA ASP A 75 -12.75 23.19 6.70
C ASP A 75 -11.38 22.53 6.98
N ILE A 76 -11.16 21.35 6.39
CA ILE A 76 -9.92 20.58 6.55
C ILE A 76 -8.93 20.99 5.46
N HIS A 77 -7.79 21.54 5.89
CA HIS A 77 -6.69 21.87 5.00
C HIS A 77 -5.86 20.63 4.69
N ASP A 78 -5.49 20.49 3.42
CA ASP A 78 -4.74 19.35 2.92
C ASP A 78 -3.32 19.28 3.53
N GLU A 79 -3.06 18.23 4.27
CA GLU A 79 -1.79 17.94 4.93
C GLU A 79 -0.65 17.61 3.97
N VAL A 80 -0.95 17.10 2.76
CA VAL A 80 0.04 16.81 1.71
C VAL A 80 0.62 18.09 1.14
N LEU A 81 -0.21 19.12 1.00
CA LEU A 81 0.19 20.43 0.46
C LEU A 81 0.79 21.34 1.52
N THR A 82 0.55 21.04 2.79
CA THR A 82 0.95 21.89 3.90
C THR A 82 2.33 21.47 4.43
N ARG A 83 3.29 22.40 4.38
CA ARG A 83 4.67 22.20 4.87
C ARG A 83 4.91 22.97 6.14
N LEU A 84 5.71 22.43 7.08
CA LEU A 84 6.00 23.04 8.37
C LEU A 84 6.40 24.51 8.27
N TRP A 85 7.32 24.87 7.37
CA TRP A 85 7.80 26.24 7.24
C TRP A 85 6.73 27.26 6.82
N LYS A 86 5.59 26.80 6.25
CA LYS A 86 4.47 27.67 5.84
C LYS A 86 3.52 28.00 6.99
N LEU A 87 3.60 27.29 8.10
CA LEU A 87 2.65 27.39 9.22
C LEU A 87 2.94 28.54 10.15
N GLY A 88 4.09 29.22 10.00
CA GLY A 88 4.45 30.35 10.85
C GLY A 88 4.77 29.96 12.30
N LEU A 89 5.01 28.68 12.58
CA LEU A 89 5.38 28.21 13.91
C LEU A 89 6.79 28.62 14.28
N GLU A 90 7.00 28.94 15.56
CA GLU A 90 8.26 29.36 16.16
C GLU A 90 8.71 28.39 17.27
N GLU A 91 9.96 28.57 17.75
CA GLU A 91 10.43 27.80 18.92
C GLU A 91 9.54 28.07 20.14
N GLY A 92 9.11 27.01 20.80
CA GLY A 92 8.18 27.07 21.94
C GLY A 92 6.71 26.83 21.57
N ASP A 93 6.34 26.92 20.30
CA ASP A 93 4.98 26.68 19.86
C ASP A 93 4.56 25.22 20.03
N ARG A 94 3.27 25.05 20.23
CA ARG A 94 2.63 23.74 20.40
C ARG A 94 1.44 23.62 19.48
N PHE A 95 1.24 22.40 18.97
CA PHE A 95 0.07 22.04 18.19
C PHE A 95 -0.33 20.59 18.50
N THR A 96 -1.52 20.20 18.09
CA THR A 96 -2.08 18.88 18.37
C THR A 96 -1.99 17.98 17.15
N TYR A 97 -1.69 16.71 17.38
CA TYR A 97 -1.88 15.61 16.45
C TYR A 97 -2.78 14.59 17.11
N SER A 98 -3.87 14.23 16.46
CA SER A 98 -4.83 13.22 16.89
C SER A 98 -4.75 12.02 15.95
N TYR A 99 -4.68 10.84 16.51
CA TYR A 99 -4.67 9.57 15.80
C TYR A 99 -5.75 8.68 16.40
N ASP A 100 -6.47 7.94 15.55
CA ASP A 100 -7.60 7.10 15.94
C ASP A 100 -8.70 7.89 16.67
N PHE A 101 -9.71 8.33 15.91
CA PHE A 101 -10.81 9.12 16.50
C PHE A 101 -11.70 8.31 17.44
N GLY A 102 -11.62 6.96 17.41
CA GLY A 102 -12.30 6.06 18.36
C GLY A 102 -11.62 6.07 19.72
N ASP A 103 -10.33 5.74 19.76
CA ASP A 103 -9.49 5.74 20.98
C ASP A 103 -9.01 7.15 21.35
N ASN A 104 -9.07 8.09 20.41
CA ASN A 104 -8.73 9.51 20.58
C ASN A 104 -7.31 9.73 21.14
N TRP A 105 -6.31 9.14 20.48
CA TRP A 105 -4.90 9.31 20.83
C TRP A 105 -4.39 10.69 20.48
N GLN A 106 -4.57 11.64 21.38
CA GLN A 106 -4.08 13.00 21.21
C GLN A 106 -2.62 13.15 21.63
N HIS A 107 -1.82 13.75 20.77
CA HIS A 107 -0.44 14.08 21.03
C HIS A 107 -0.25 15.59 21.02
N THR A 108 0.46 16.11 21.99
CA THR A 108 0.97 17.48 21.94
C THR A 108 2.33 17.48 21.26
N LEU A 109 2.45 18.20 20.15
CA LEU A 109 3.70 18.41 19.45
C LEU A 109 4.26 19.77 19.86
N TRP A 110 5.50 19.79 20.32
CA TRP A 110 6.21 20.97 20.78
C TRP A 110 7.44 21.23 19.91
N VAL A 111 7.52 22.40 19.27
CA VAL A 111 8.69 22.88 18.53
C VAL A 111 9.76 23.29 19.54
N GLU A 112 10.70 22.38 19.86
CA GLU A 112 11.73 22.65 20.86
C GLU A 112 12.84 23.54 20.33
N GLN A 113 13.24 23.34 19.04
CA GLN A 113 14.29 24.14 18.39
C GLN A 113 14.14 24.15 16.87
N ILE A 114 14.58 25.25 16.26
CA ILE A 114 14.70 25.41 14.81
C ILE A 114 16.18 25.72 14.47
N LEU A 115 16.86 24.76 13.86
CA LEU A 115 18.29 24.79 13.62
C LEU A 115 18.61 24.91 12.13
N PRO A 116 19.76 25.46 11.74
CA PRO A 116 20.27 25.35 10.38
C PRO A 116 20.42 23.87 9.99
N MET A 117 20.04 23.52 8.75
CA MET A 117 20.17 22.14 8.25
C MET A 117 21.65 21.83 7.98
N GLU A 118 22.16 20.76 8.58
CA GLU A 118 23.50 20.26 8.30
C GLU A 118 23.57 19.59 6.91
N ALA A 119 24.67 19.76 6.21
CA ALA A 119 24.87 19.12 4.92
C ALA A 119 24.93 17.59 5.08
N GLY A 120 24.13 16.87 4.29
CA GLY A 120 24.06 15.41 4.35
C GLY A 120 23.22 14.84 5.49
N ALA A 121 22.46 15.67 6.23
CA ALA A 121 21.55 15.20 7.27
C ALA A 121 20.52 14.25 6.67
N ARG A 122 20.40 13.04 7.25
CA ARG A 122 19.35 12.06 6.92
C ARG A 122 18.17 12.30 7.84
N LEU A 123 17.06 12.75 7.29
CA LEU A 123 15.84 13.11 8.02
C LEU A 123 14.63 12.36 7.40
N PRO A 124 13.60 12.02 8.21
CA PRO A 124 13.47 12.26 9.65
C PRO A 124 14.34 11.32 10.47
N VAL A 125 14.65 11.71 11.71
CA VAL A 125 15.38 10.88 12.68
C VAL A 125 14.78 11.05 14.08
N CYS A 126 14.65 9.97 14.84
CA CYS A 126 14.28 9.99 16.26
C CYS A 126 15.54 10.23 17.09
N LEU A 127 15.53 11.26 17.94
CA LEU A 127 16.63 11.62 18.83
C LEU A 127 16.50 11.02 20.24
N GLY A 128 15.31 10.55 20.61
CA GLY A 128 15.02 9.95 21.90
C GLY A 128 13.54 9.75 22.12
N GLY A 129 13.21 9.03 23.17
CA GLY A 129 11.84 8.74 23.56
C GLY A 129 11.79 8.13 24.96
N GLY A 130 10.59 7.89 25.43
CA GLY A 130 10.34 7.19 26.69
C GLY A 130 9.04 6.42 26.62
N ARG A 131 9.08 5.23 27.17
CA ARG A 131 8.01 4.25 27.32
C ARG A 131 7.47 3.65 26.00
N ALA A 132 6.88 2.48 26.13
CA ALA A 132 6.15 1.86 25.05
C ALA A 132 4.88 2.65 24.74
N ARG A 133 4.50 2.68 23.46
CA ARG A 133 3.18 3.18 23.08
C ARG A 133 2.09 2.22 23.60
N PRO A 134 0.86 2.69 23.85
CA PRO A 134 -0.28 1.81 24.04
C PRO A 134 -0.45 0.82 22.87
N PRO A 135 -0.96 -0.39 23.09
CA PRO A 135 -1.45 -1.22 22.00
C PRO A 135 -2.54 -0.51 21.20
N GLU A 136 -2.69 -0.84 19.90
CA GLU A 136 -3.85 -0.40 19.11
C GLU A 136 -5.14 -0.94 19.75
N ASP A 137 -6.24 -0.23 19.59
CA ASP A 137 -7.59 -0.66 20.02
C ASP A 137 -7.71 -1.01 21.52
N VAL A 138 -6.86 -0.44 22.39
CA VAL A 138 -6.90 -0.70 23.83
C VAL A 138 -8.00 0.08 24.57
N GLY A 139 -8.70 0.98 23.87
CA GLY A 139 -9.78 1.79 24.44
C GLY A 139 -9.32 3.16 24.96
N GLY A 140 -8.34 3.78 24.29
CA GLY A 140 -7.84 5.09 24.59
C GLY A 140 -7.08 5.17 25.93
N VAL A 141 -6.93 6.39 26.46
CA VAL A 141 -6.17 6.63 27.71
C VAL A 141 -6.76 5.84 28.89
N GLY A 142 -8.10 5.72 28.95
CA GLY A 142 -8.79 4.98 30.00
C GLY A 142 -8.53 3.49 29.94
N GLY A 143 -8.72 2.89 28.75
CA GLY A 143 -8.45 1.46 28.55
C GLY A 143 -6.98 1.12 28.72
N TYR A 144 -6.07 2.03 28.33
CA TYR A 144 -4.64 1.84 28.58
C TYR A 144 -4.28 1.83 30.08
N ALA A 145 -4.94 2.69 30.88
CA ALA A 145 -4.74 2.68 32.33
C ALA A 145 -5.20 1.35 32.94
N GLU A 146 -6.40 0.88 32.58
CA GLU A 146 -6.94 -0.42 33.02
C GLU A 146 -6.06 -1.58 32.58
N PHE A 147 -5.60 -1.56 31.33
CA PHE A 147 -4.65 -2.55 30.80
C PHE A 147 -3.37 -2.63 31.63
N LEU A 148 -2.77 -1.48 32.00
CA LEU A 148 -1.56 -1.44 32.83
C LEU A 148 -1.81 -1.94 34.26
N GLU A 149 -2.96 -1.59 34.87
CA GLU A 149 -3.37 -2.11 36.18
C GLU A 149 -3.53 -3.63 36.13
N ALA A 150 -4.22 -4.15 35.13
CA ALA A 150 -4.43 -5.59 34.97
C ALA A 150 -3.11 -6.34 34.74
N LEU A 151 -2.16 -5.78 34.01
CA LEU A 151 -0.85 -6.41 33.80
C LEU A 151 0.01 -6.39 35.07
N ALA A 152 -0.13 -5.37 35.94
CA ALA A 152 0.63 -5.24 37.16
C ALA A 152 0.16 -6.21 38.29
N ASP A 153 -1.09 -6.66 38.24
CA ASP A 153 -1.66 -7.56 39.26
C ASP A 153 -2.02 -8.94 38.65
N PRO A 154 -1.23 -10.00 38.95
CA PRO A 154 -1.55 -11.35 38.48
C PRO A 154 -2.89 -11.90 38.97
N ALA A 155 -3.49 -11.30 40.00
CA ALA A 155 -4.80 -11.69 40.54
C ALA A 155 -5.96 -10.92 39.84
N HIS A 156 -5.67 -9.94 39.01
CA HIS A 156 -6.69 -9.17 38.27
C HIS A 156 -7.48 -10.09 37.33
N PRO A 157 -8.83 -10.01 37.30
CA PRO A 157 -9.66 -10.87 36.45
C PRO A 157 -9.25 -10.89 34.98
N GLU A 158 -8.82 -9.74 34.42
CA GLU A 158 -8.42 -9.58 33.03
C GLU A 158 -6.93 -9.81 32.76
N HIS A 159 -6.12 -10.10 33.79
CA HIS A 159 -4.66 -10.26 33.65
C HIS A 159 -4.28 -11.24 32.53
N SER A 160 -4.84 -12.43 32.56
CA SER A 160 -4.55 -13.47 31.55
C SER A 160 -5.07 -13.10 30.17
N ASN A 161 -6.24 -12.45 30.09
CA ASN A 161 -6.83 -12.01 28.82
C ASN A 161 -5.97 -10.96 28.15
N TYR A 162 -5.52 -9.94 28.89
CA TYR A 162 -4.64 -8.89 28.35
C TYR A 162 -3.25 -9.42 27.97
N LEU A 163 -2.65 -10.32 28.78
CA LEU A 163 -1.41 -10.98 28.40
C LEU A 163 -1.57 -11.79 27.11
N GLU A 164 -2.67 -12.50 26.99
CA GLU A 164 -2.99 -13.23 25.78
C GLU A 164 -3.17 -12.28 24.59
N TRP A 165 -3.90 -11.18 24.77
CA TRP A 165 -4.18 -10.20 23.71
C TRP A 165 -2.92 -9.53 23.17
N VAL A 166 -1.94 -9.15 24.03
CA VAL A 166 -0.68 -8.52 23.59
C VAL A 166 0.42 -9.51 23.19
N GLY A 167 0.14 -10.81 23.17
CA GLY A 167 1.10 -11.82 22.72
C GLY A 167 2.07 -12.30 23.80
N GLY A 168 1.74 -12.16 25.10
CA GLY A 168 2.43 -12.78 26.22
C GLY A 168 3.17 -11.84 27.15
N ALA A 169 3.77 -10.74 26.70
CA ALA A 169 4.44 -9.77 27.56
C ALA A 169 4.34 -8.35 27.01
N PHE A 170 4.17 -7.38 27.89
CA PHE A 170 4.24 -5.96 27.56
C PHE A 170 5.03 -5.25 28.66
N ASP A 171 6.12 -4.59 28.26
CA ASP A 171 6.90 -3.74 29.15
C ASP A 171 6.56 -2.26 28.88
N PRO A 172 5.80 -1.60 29.76
CA PRO A 172 5.39 -0.21 29.55
C PRO A 172 6.58 0.78 29.56
N GLU A 173 7.72 0.40 30.12
CA GLU A 173 8.91 1.25 30.16
C GLU A 173 9.82 1.07 28.94
N ALA A 174 9.52 0.09 28.07
CA ALA A 174 10.34 -0.19 26.91
C ALA A 174 10.31 0.95 25.88
N PHE A 175 11.48 1.36 25.44
CA PHE A 175 11.67 2.19 24.26
C PHE A 175 13.02 1.87 23.62
N ASP A 176 12.98 1.46 22.36
CA ASP A 176 14.17 1.16 21.57
C ASP A 176 14.38 2.25 20.51
N LEU A 177 15.39 3.09 20.73
CA LEU A 177 15.76 4.21 19.83
C LEU A 177 16.28 3.68 18.49
N GLN A 178 17.02 2.55 18.50
CA GLN A 178 17.55 1.98 17.28
C GLN A 178 16.41 1.45 16.41
N ALA A 179 15.50 0.66 16.98
CA ALA A 179 14.34 0.14 16.29
C ALA A 179 13.44 1.26 15.71
N ALA A 180 13.22 2.36 16.47
CA ALA A 180 12.48 3.52 15.98
C ALA A 180 13.17 4.16 14.76
N ASN A 181 14.50 4.31 14.78
CA ASN A 181 15.25 4.86 13.65
C ASN A 181 15.34 3.89 12.46
N GLU A 182 15.33 2.59 12.70
CA GLU A 182 15.25 1.59 11.63
C GLU A 182 13.90 1.67 10.91
N ARG A 183 12.78 1.81 11.64
CA ARG A 183 11.44 2.04 11.06
C ARG A 183 11.42 3.33 10.24
N LEU A 184 11.84 4.47 10.82
CA LEU A 184 11.96 5.74 10.11
C LEU A 184 12.82 5.63 8.84
N GLY A 185 13.95 4.94 8.92
CA GLY A 185 14.83 4.69 7.77
C GLY A 185 14.20 3.80 6.71
N ARG A 186 13.36 2.84 7.10
CA ARG A 186 12.57 2.03 6.15
C ARG A 186 11.49 2.86 5.47
N ALA A 187 10.70 3.63 6.24
CA ALA A 187 9.69 4.53 5.70
C ALA A 187 10.29 5.59 4.76
N ALA A 188 11.45 6.16 5.10
CA ALA A 188 12.16 7.08 4.21
C ALA A 188 12.63 6.39 2.92
N ARG A 189 13.11 5.15 3.00
CA ARG A 189 13.46 4.34 1.81
C ARG A 189 12.23 3.94 1.02
N ARG A 190 11.10 3.60 1.67
CA ARG A 190 9.82 3.37 0.97
C ARG A 190 9.37 4.60 0.19
N LYS A 191 9.49 5.79 0.75
CA LYS A 191 9.23 7.05 0.02
C LYS A 191 10.25 7.33 -1.07
N GLN A 192 11.50 6.85 -0.94
CA GLN A 192 12.52 6.90 -1.99
C GLN A 192 12.38 5.77 -3.02
N SER A 193 11.88 4.60 -2.64
CA SER A 193 11.45 3.51 -3.51
C SER A 193 9.95 3.53 -3.73
N SER A 194 9.26 4.49 -3.14
CA SER A 194 7.84 4.67 -3.37
C SER A 194 7.65 5.04 -4.82
N PHE A 195 6.74 4.36 -5.38
CA PHE A 195 5.93 4.52 -6.55
C PHE A 195 6.16 5.78 -7.44
N TRP A 196 6.80 6.85 -6.92
CA TRP A 196 6.92 8.15 -7.58
C TRP A 196 8.36 8.65 -7.82
N GLU A 197 9.40 8.02 -7.27
CA GLU A 197 10.78 8.39 -7.59
C GLU A 197 11.30 7.53 -8.74
N LYS A 198 11.32 8.12 -9.93
CA LYS A 198 12.14 7.62 -11.03
C LYS A 198 13.60 7.54 -10.57
N PRO A 199 14.35 6.52 -11.02
CA PRO A 199 15.80 6.52 -10.92
C PRO A 199 16.35 7.86 -11.43
N ALA A 200 17.39 8.39 -10.76
CA ALA A 200 18.03 9.65 -11.15
C ALA A 200 18.30 9.65 -12.66
N GLU A 201 18.01 10.79 -13.34
CA GLU A 201 18.31 10.98 -14.74
C GLU A 201 19.76 10.55 -15.02
N GLY A 202 19.95 9.39 -15.64
CA GLY A 202 21.28 8.85 -15.94
C GLY A 202 21.31 7.34 -16.16
N GLU A 203 20.36 6.57 -15.61
CA GLU A 203 20.15 5.18 -16.03
C GLU A 203 18.94 5.14 -16.97
N GLU A 204 19.22 5.37 -18.26
CA GLU A 204 18.36 4.95 -19.35
C GLU A 204 18.26 3.41 -19.31
N THR A 205 17.36 2.86 -18.47
CA THR A 205 16.73 1.60 -18.81
C THR A 205 15.88 1.92 -20.02
N SER A 206 16.50 1.75 -21.17
CA SER A 206 16.01 2.12 -22.47
C SER A 206 14.57 1.66 -22.63
N ALA A 207 13.66 2.61 -22.81
CA ALA A 207 12.29 2.35 -23.22
C ALA A 207 12.21 1.45 -24.48
N ALA A 208 13.23 1.45 -25.32
CA ALA A 208 13.41 0.51 -26.41
C ALA A 208 13.49 -0.96 -25.92
N ALA A 209 14.00 -1.23 -24.73
CA ALA A 209 14.07 -2.60 -24.20
C ALA A 209 12.68 -3.14 -23.81
N ALA A 210 11.74 -2.31 -23.38
CA ALA A 210 10.39 -2.74 -23.02
C ALA A 210 9.62 -3.29 -24.24
N PHE A 211 9.91 -2.79 -25.45
CA PHE A 211 9.24 -3.17 -26.69
C PHE A 211 10.15 -3.92 -27.67
N ASP A 212 11.21 -4.57 -27.17
CA ASP A 212 12.05 -5.43 -27.99
C ASP A 212 11.24 -6.67 -28.45
N PRO A 213 11.01 -6.86 -29.76
CA PRO A 213 10.26 -7.99 -30.30
C PRO A 213 10.85 -9.35 -29.92
N SER A 214 12.15 -9.43 -29.62
CA SER A 214 12.78 -10.69 -29.21
C SER A 214 12.20 -11.25 -27.91
N ARG A 215 11.72 -10.40 -27.01
CA ARG A 215 11.15 -10.79 -25.70
C ARG A 215 9.86 -11.61 -25.83
N TRP A 216 9.07 -11.39 -26.88
CA TRP A 216 7.80 -12.09 -27.15
C TRP A 216 7.76 -12.84 -28.48
N ALA A 217 8.89 -12.95 -29.17
CA ALA A 217 8.93 -13.65 -30.46
C ALA A 217 8.39 -15.09 -30.36
N SER A 218 8.66 -15.79 -29.24
CA SER A 218 8.12 -17.12 -28.96
C SER A 218 6.61 -17.16 -28.75
N LEU A 219 5.98 -16.01 -28.51
CA LEU A 219 4.54 -15.86 -28.31
C LEU A 219 3.81 -15.52 -29.61
N ALA A 220 4.51 -15.14 -30.67
CA ALA A 220 3.91 -14.69 -31.91
C ALA A 220 3.22 -15.85 -32.66
N ALA A 221 1.91 -15.96 -32.48
CA ALA A 221 1.03 -16.84 -33.25
C ALA A 221 -0.38 -16.25 -33.29
N ALA A 222 -1.11 -16.43 -34.38
CA ALA A 222 -2.41 -15.84 -34.62
C ALA A 222 -3.44 -16.14 -33.50
N GLU A 223 -3.44 -17.37 -32.99
CA GLU A 223 -4.36 -17.79 -31.89
C GLU A 223 -4.08 -17.03 -30.60
N ARG A 224 -2.79 -16.83 -30.26
CA ARG A 224 -2.38 -16.09 -29.05
C ARG A 224 -2.64 -14.60 -29.20
N GLU A 225 -2.40 -14.05 -30.37
CA GLU A 225 -2.74 -12.66 -30.67
C GLU A 225 -4.24 -12.41 -30.54
N LEU A 226 -5.09 -13.35 -31.02
CA LEU A 226 -6.54 -13.26 -30.86
C LEU A 226 -6.96 -13.35 -29.38
N ALA A 227 -6.38 -14.28 -28.64
CA ALA A 227 -6.65 -14.42 -27.20
C ALA A 227 -6.25 -13.14 -26.44
N ALA A 228 -5.07 -12.59 -26.71
CA ALA A 228 -4.59 -11.35 -26.12
C ALA A 228 -5.48 -10.14 -26.46
N ARG A 229 -5.93 -10.05 -27.70
CA ARG A 229 -6.85 -8.99 -28.15
C ARG A 229 -8.16 -8.95 -27.39
N ASN A 230 -8.67 -10.12 -27.05
CA ASN A 230 -9.95 -10.26 -26.35
C ASN A 230 -9.81 -10.21 -24.83
N LEU A 231 -8.61 -10.12 -24.29
CA LEU A 231 -8.38 -10.10 -22.85
C LEU A 231 -8.94 -8.80 -22.24
N PRO A 232 -9.87 -8.91 -21.26
CA PRO A 232 -10.47 -7.74 -20.63
C PRO A 232 -9.44 -6.77 -20.08
N LEU A 233 -8.50 -7.25 -19.25
CA LEU A 233 -7.46 -6.40 -18.63
C LEU A 233 -6.71 -5.54 -19.65
N ARG A 234 -6.27 -6.12 -20.78
CA ARG A 234 -5.58 -5.35 -21.84
C ARG A 234 -6.46 -4.23 -22.38
N ARG A 235 -7.74 -4.52 -22.61
CA ARG A 235 -8.71 -3.54 -23.13
C ARG A 235 -9.01 -2.44 -22.11
N ASP A 236 -9.04 -2.81 -20.84
CA ASP A 236 -9.27 -1.87 -19.76
C ASP A 236 -8.07 -0.94 -19.57
N VAL A 237 -6.84 -1.45 -19.72
CA VAL A 237 -5.62 -0.60 -19.80
C VAL A 237 -5.68 0.35 -20.99
N GLU A 238 -6.10 -0.09 -22.18
CA GLU A 238 -6.28 0.78 -23.36
C GLU A 238 -7.33 1.86 -23.10
N THR A 239 -8.46 1.50 -22.49
CA THR A 239 -9.51 2.43 -22.06
C THR A 239 -8.98 3.46 -21.08
N PHE A 240 -8.23 3.02 -20.07
CA PHE A 240 -7.61 3.87 -19.08
C PHE A 240 -6.63 4.87 -19.69
N LEU A 241 -5.71 4.41 -20.54
CA LEU A 241 -4.75 5.28 -21.23
C LEU A 241 -5.45 6.33 -22.10
N THR A 242 -6.50 5.92 -22.82
CA THR A 242 -7.32 6.80 -23.63
C THR A 242 -8.02 7.85 -22.78
N TYR A 243 -8.61 7.44 -21.66
CA TYR A 243 -9.27 8.35 -20.72
C TYR A 243 -8.30 9.39 -20.15
N ILE A 244 -7.10 8.97 -19.70
CA ILE A 244 -6.08 9.89 -19.17
C ILE A 244 -5.57 10.86 -20.24
N ARG A 245 -5.42 10.40 -21.47
CA ARG A 245 -4.99 11.25 -22.60
C ARG A 245 -6.02 12.33 -22.92
N ASP A 246 -7.29 11.96 -22.96
CA ASP A 246 -8.37 12.80 -23.49
C ASP A 246 -8.99 13.69 -22.40
N ASN A 247 -8.75 13.42 -21.12
CA ASN A 247 -9.31 14.16 -19.99
C ASN A 247 -8.24 14.88 -19.16
N LYS A 248 -8.67 15.96 -18.49
CA LYS A 248 -7.82 16.73 -17.57
C LYS A 248 -8.00 16.16 -16.15
N VAL A 249 -7.39 15.02 -15.88
CA VAL A 249 -7.43 14.39 -14.56
C VAL A 249 -6.31 14.94 -13.71
N THR A 250 -6.60 15.33 -12.47
CA THR A 250 -5.61 15.67 -11.45
C THR A 250 -5.67 14.60 -10.38
N GLY A 251 -4.53 14.03 -10.01
CA GLY A 251 -4.44 13.04 -8.95
C GLY A 251 -4.87 13.64 -7.61
N THR A 252 -5.38 12.78 -6.73
CA THR A 252 -5.66 13.16 -5.34
C THR A 252 -4.42 13.74 -4.68
N GLN A 253 -4.61 14.59 -3.70
CA GLN A 253 -3.48 15.30 -3.10
C GLN A 253 -2.62 14.39 -2.22
N SER A 254 -3.25 13.41 -1.57
CA SER A 254 -2.59 12.49 -0.65
C SER A 254 -1.81 11.39 -1.36
N THR A 255 -2.47 10.68 -2.25
CA THR A 255 -1.93 9.44 -2.86
C THR A 255 -1.56 9.60 -4.33
N GLY A 256 -2.05 10.64 -5.02
CA GLY A 256 -1.94 10.76 -6.46
C GLY A 256 -2.92 9.89 -7.23
N ASN A 257 -3.75 9.11 -6.56
CA ASN A 257 -4.78 8.25 -7.15
C ASN A 257 -5.80 9.04 -7.95
N LEU A 258 -6.64 8.36 -8.71
CA LEU A 258 -7.75 9.00 -9.43
C LEU A 258 -8.79 9.52 -8.44
N PRO A 259 -9.29 10.75 -8.59
CA PRO A 259 -10.43 11.22 -7.82
C PRO A 259 -11.69 10.43 -8.16
N ARG A 260 -12.63 10.31 -7.22
CA ARG A 260 -13.87 9.50 -7.36
C ARG A 260 -14.60 9.70 -8.69
N LYS A 261 -14.70 10.95 -9.16
CA LYS A 261 -15.31 11.25 -10.44
C LYS A 261 -14.60 10.56 -11.61
N ALA A 262 -13.27 10.58 -11.63
CA ALA A 262 -12.49 9.93 -12.67
C ALA A 262 -12.60 8.40 -12.59
N VAL A 263 -12.65 7.82 -11.37
CA VAL A 263 -12.90 6.39 -11.16
C VAL A 263 -14.24 5.99 -11.77
N ILE A 264 -15.32 6.73 -11.51
CA ILE A 264 -16.66 6.48 -12.08
C ILE A 264 -16.63 6.55 -13.61
N GLU A 265 -16.02 7.59 -14.15
CA GLU A 265 -16.00 7.83 -15.59
C GLU A 265 -15.17 6.78 -16.35
N VAL A 266 -13.98 6.45 -15.86
CA VAL A 266 -13.11 5.47 -16.54
C VAL A 266 -13.64 4.04 -16.41
N SER A 267 -14.14 3.67 -15.24
CA SER A 267 -14.67 2.31 -15.00
C SER A 267 -15.91 2.00 -15.83
N ALA A 268 -16.70 3.00 -16.17
CA ALA A 268 -17.85 2.83 -17.05
C ALA A 268 -17.47 2.35 -18.46
N GLY A 269 -16.23 2.60 -18.89
CA GLY A 269 -15.68 2.13 -20.16
C GLY A 269 -14.98 0.76 -20.10
N PHE A 270 -14.86 0.15 -18.93
CA PHE A 270 -14.23 -1.16 -18.78
C PHE A 270 -15.09 -2.27 -19.40
N VAL A 271 -14.44 -3.35 -19.80
CA VAL A 271 -15.13 -4.52 -20.38
C VAL A 271 -16.16 -5.10 -19.41
N HIS A 272 -15.79 -5.15 -18.14
CA HIS A 272 -16.67 -5.51 -17.04
C HIS A 272 -16.63 -4.36 -16.00
N PRO A 273 -17.57 -3.40 -16.12
CA PRO A 273 -17.61 -2.29 -15.17
C PRO A 273 -17.72 -2.80 -13.73
N PRO A 274 -16.84 -2.38 -12.82
CA PRO A 274 -16.89 -2.81 -11.43
C PRO A 274 -18.11 -2.24 -10.70
N ALA A 275 -18.54 -2.91 -9.64
CA ALA A 275 -19.49 -2.33 -8.71
C ALA A 275 -18.84 -1.13 -7.98
N LEU A 276 -19.55 0.00 -7.96
CA LEU A 276 -19.13 1.23 -7.30
C LEU A 276 -19.78 1.39 -5.92
N GLU A 277 -20.50 0.38 -5.47
CA GLU A 277 -21.20 0.34 -4.20
C GLU A 277 -21.11 -1.06 -3.62
N THR A 278 -20.93 -1.13 -2.29
CA THR A 278 -20.99 -2.39 -1.55
C THR A 278 -22.28 -2.44 -0.74
N LYS A 279 -23.04 -3.53 -0.88
CA LYS A 279 -24.27 -3.74 -0.14
C LYS A 279 -24.03 -4.67 1.03
N ILE A 280 -24.30 -4.19 2.26
CA ILE A 280 -24.20 -5.00 3.48
C ILE A 280 -25.58 -4.98 4.16
N GLY A 281 -26.30 -6.09 4.09
CA GLY A 281 -27.69 -6.17 4.51
C GLY A 281 -28.58 -5.24 3.67
N GLU A 282 -29.30 -4.31 4.30
CA GLU A 282 -30.12 -3.30 3.62
C GLU A 282 -29.38 -1.98 3.33
N LYS A 283 -28.16 -1.83 3.82
CA LYS A 283 -27.38 -0.59 3.66
C LYS A 283 -26.48 -0.69 2.42
N VAL A 284 -26.42 0.42 1.69
CA VAL A 284 -25.54 0.59 0.52
C VAL A 284 -24.42 1.56 0.91
N TYR A 285 -23.20 1.16 0.66
CA TYR A 285 -21.99 1.93 0.93
C TYR A 285 -21.31 2.24 -0.41
N PRO A 286 -21.27 3.51 -0.83
CA PRO A 286 -20.51 3.89 -2.00
C PRO A 286 -19.00 3.76 -1.72
N PHE A 287 -18.21 3.48 -2.77
CA PHE A 287 -16.75 3.48 -2.63
C PHE A 287 -16.23 4.88 -2.22
N ARG A 288 -15.13 4.93 -1.47
CA ARG A 288 -14.52 6.16 -0.95
C ARG A 288 -13.26 6.56 -1.70
N SER A 289 -12.43 5.57 -2.04
CA SER A 289 -11.16 5.78 -2.74
C SER A 289 -11.04 4.87 -3.95
N GLU A 290 -10.10 5.18 -4.85
CA GLU A 290 -9.78 4.33 -6.02
C GLU A 290 -9.42 2.89 -5.60
N GLU A 291 -8.71 2.73 -4.48
CA GLU A 291 -8.22 1.45 -3.97
C GLU A 291 -9.37 0.47 -3.64
N GLU A 292 -10.52 1.01 -3.22
CA GLU A 292 -11.73 0.19 -3.00
C GLU A 292 -12.36 -0.31 -4.30
N VAL A 293 -11.97 0.25 -5.46
CA VAL A 293 -12.40 -0.18 -6.79
C VAL A 293 -11.25 -0.93 -7.47
N TRP A 294 -10.97 -2.12 -6.96
CA TRP A 294 -9.81 -2.94 -7.34
C TRP A 294 -9.51 -2.99 -8.85
N PRO A 295 -10.46 -3.22 -9.78
CA PRO A 295 -10.13 -3.27 -11.20
C PRO A 295 -9.53 -1.96 -11.74
N VAL A 296 -9.99 -0.79 -11.25
CA VAL A 296 -9.43 0.51 -11.64
C VAL A 296 -8.06 0.69 -11.04
N HIS A 297 -7.90 0.40 -9.76
CA HIS A 297 -6.64 0.51 -9.06
C HIS A 297 -5.57 -0.41 -9.65
N PHE A 298 -5.92 -1.65 -9.98
CA PHE A 298 -5.02 -2.61 -10.61
C PHE A 298 -4.53 -2.13 -11.99
N VAL A 299 -5.43 -1.62 -12.82
CA VAL A 299 -5.09 -1.02 -14.13
C VAL A 299 -4.18 0.20 -13.97
N HIS A 300 -4.49 1.07 -13.00
CA HIS A 300 -3.65 2.22 -12.66
C HIS A 300 -2.22 1.79 -12.30
N VAL A 301 -2.08 0.90 -11.32
CA VAL A 301 -0.78 0.40 -10.85
C VAL A 301 0.01 -0.22 -11.99
N LEU A 302 -0.61 -1.06 -12.81
CA LEU A 302 0.04 -1.65 -13.99
C LEU A 302 0.50 -0.60 -14.99
N ALA A 303 -0.36 0.36 -15.33
CA ALA A 303 -0.05 1.38 -16.32
C ALA A 303 1.08 2.31 -15.85
N ASN A 304 1.09 2.64 -14.56
CA ASN A 304 2.14 3.47 -13.97
C ASN A 304 3.48 2.74 -13.90
N GLU A 305 3.49 1.51 -13.38
CA GLU A 305 4.70 0.70 -13.28
C GLU A 305 5.25 0.24 -14.65
N ALA A 306 4.40 0.16 -15.67
CA ALA A 306 4.82 -0.05 -17.05
C ALA A 306 5.33 1.25 -17.73
N ASP A 307 5.45 2.35 -17.00
CA ASP A 307 5.82 3.68 -17.53
C ASP A 307 4.88 4.20 -18.63
N LEU A 308 3.61 3.81 -18.64
CA LEU A 308 2.63 4.24 -19.64
C LEU A 308 1.94 5.55 -19.24
N VAL A 309 1.83 5.82 -17.94
CA VAL A 309 1.26 7.04 -17.39
C VAL A 309 2.16 7.61 -16.29
N ILE A 310 1.96 8.87 -15.99
CA ILE A 310 2.50 9.52 -14.80
C ILE A 310 1.33 10.19 -14.10
N GLY A 311 1.02 9.70 -12.90
CA GLY A 311 0.15 10.33 -11.93
C GLY A 311 0.96 10.69 -10.70
N GLU A 312 0.82 11.90 -10.16
CA GLU A 312 1.51 12.36 -8.97
C GLU A 312 0.51 13.10 -8.07
N PRO A 313 0.73 13.10 -6.75
CA PRO A 313 -0.13 13.84 -5.83
C PRO A 313 -0.33 15.29 -6.24
N GLY A 314 -1.57 15.71 -6.39
CA GLY A 314 -1.96 17.08 -6.76
C GLY A 314 -1.54 17.51 -8.16
N ARG A 315 -1.00 16.63 -8.99
CA ARG A 315 -0.57 16.95 -10.35
C ARG A 315 -1.48 16.34 -11.41
N ARG A 316 -1.47 16.97 -12.57
CA ARG A 316 -2.21 16.47 -13.72
C ARG A 316 -1.61 15.16 -14.22
N TRP A 317 -2.42 14.13 -14.29
CA TRP A 317 -2.12 12.88 -14.95
C TRP A 317 -1.85 13.07 -16.44
N ARG A 318 -0.91 12.32 -16.97
CA ARG A 318 -0.55 12.34 -18.38
C ARG A 318 -0.06 10.97 -18.83
N VAL A 319 -0.31 10.65 -20.07
CA VAL A 319 0.34 9.53 -20.76
C VAL A 319 1.80 9.87 -21.05
N THR A 320 2.66 8.88 -20.98
CA THR A 320 4.08 9.02 -21.29
C THR A 320 4.33 8.83 -22.78
N VAL A 321 5.58 9.06 -23.20
CA VAL A 321 6.04 8.76 -24.56
C VAL A 321 6.02 7.26 -24.88
N GLN A 322 5.91 6.39 -23.85
CA GLN A 322 5.84 4.95 -24.01
C GLN A 322 4.43 4.43 -24.33
N ALA A 323 3.40 5.23 -24.05
CA ALA A 323 2.01 4.80 -24.27
C ALA A 323 1.72 4.55 -25.78
N GLU A 324 2.23 5.38 -26.65
CA GLU A 324 1.99 5.22 -28.09
C GLU A 324 2.66 3.96 -28.68
N PRO A 325 3.97 3.69 -28.43
CA PRO A 325 4.58 2.41 -28.78
C PRO A 325 3.84 1.20 -28.19
N PHE A 326 3.38 1.28 -26.94
CA PHE A 326 2.58 0.22 -26.31
C PHE A 326 1.27 -0.02 -27.04
N LEU A 327 0.49 1.02 -27.30
CA LEU A 327 -0.82 0.92 -27.98
C LEU A 327 -0.69 0.42 -29.42
N SER A 328 0.43 0.72 -30.10
CA SER A 328 0.72 0.28 -31.47
C SER A 328 1.30 -1.14 -31.54
N ALA A 329 1.72 -1.72 -30.40
CA ALA A 329 2.30 -3.05 -30.36
C ALA A 329 1.24 -4.15 -30.57
N PRO A 330 1.61 -5.37 -31.03
CA PRO A 330 0.71 -6.52 -31.03
C PRO A 330 0.10 -6.76 -29.64
N ALA A 331 -1.17 -7.19 -29.60
CA ALA A 331 -1.88 -7.37 -28.35
C ALA A 331 -1.16 -8.35 -27.40
N ILE A 332 -0.55 -9.39 -27.94
CA ILE A 332 0.24 -10.35 -27.17
C ILE A 332 1.47 -9.70 -26.50
N ALA A 333 2.10 -8.74 -27.19
CA ALA A 333 3.22 -7.98 -26.64
C ALA A 333 2.75 -7.06 -25.49
N GLN A 334 1.61 -6.40 -25.66
CA GLN A 334 1.00 -5.58 -24.60
C GLN A 334 0.74 -6.42 -23.36
N VAL A 335 0.08 -7.58 -23.50
CA VAL A 335 -0.19 -8.49 -22.37
C VAL A 335 1.11 -8.96 -21.71
N PHE A 336 2.13 -9.31 -22.48
CA PHE A 336 3.40 -9.77 -21.93
C PHE A 336 4.14 -8.65 -21.17
N VAL A 337 4.16 -7.43 -21.69
CA VAL A 337 4.74 -6.27 -20.99
C VAL A 337 4.04 -6.03 -19.65
N LEU A 338 2.72 -6.06 -19.61
CA LEU A 338 1.96 -5.89 -18.39
C LEU A 338 2.21 -7.03 -17.38
N LEU A 339 2.25 -8.29 -17.85
CA LEU A 339 2.55 -9.44 -17.00
C LEU A 339 3.99 -9.39 -16.46
N SER A 340 4.98 -9.05 -17.31
CA SER A 340 6.37 -8.88 -16.90
C SER A 340 6.51 -7.75 -15.87
N THR A 341 5.79 -6.63 -16.06
CA THR A 341 5.73 -5.52 -15.11
C THR A 341 5.17 -5.98 -13.77
N TRP A 342 4.03 -6.66 -13.77
CA TRP A 342 3.44 -7.25 -12.57
C TRP A 342 4.43 -8.16 -11.84
N TRP A 343 5.13 -8.99 -12.60
CA TRP A 343 6.02 -10.00 -12.04
C TRP A 343 7.29 -9.44 -11.42
N HIS A 344 7.92 -8.46 -12.06
CA HIS A 344 9.26 -8.01 -11.70
C HIS A 344 9.31 -6.64 -11.03
N ARG A 345 8.30 -5.79 -11.25
CA ARG A 345 8.33 -4.39 -10.81
C ARG A 345 7.35 -4.08 -9.68
N ILE A 346 6.23 -4.80 -9.62
CA ILE A 346 5.19 -4.55 -8.63
C ILE A 346 5.43 -5.38 -7.37
N ASN A 347 5.33 -4.74 -6.21
CA ASN A 347 5.27 -5.43 -4.93
C ASN A 347 3.85 -6.03 -4.76
N TRP A 348 3.73 -7.35 -4.82
CA TRP A 348 2.43 -8.03 -4.79
C TRP A 348 1.65 -7.81 -3.49
N LEU A 349 2.31 -7.38 -2.42
CA LEU A 349 1.62 -7.02 -1.16
C LEU A 349 0.62 -5.86 -1.33
N PHE A 350 0.79 -4.99 -2.34
CA PHE A 350 -0.20 -3.95 -2.64
C PHE A 350 -1.54 -4.49 -3.14
N ALA A 351 -1.56 -5.73 -3.64
CA ALA A 351 -2.80 -6.37 -4.05
C ALA A 351 -3.65 -6.88 -2.88
N VAL A 352 -3.14 -6.81 -1.66
CA VAL A 352 -3.85 -7.29 -0.47
C VAL A 352 -4.29 -6.09 0.34
N PRO A 353 -5.61 -5.89 0.53
CA PRO A 353 -6.13 -4.76 1.30
C PRO A 353 -5.80 -4.83 2.80
N PHE A 354 -5.08 -5.86 3.24
CA PHE A 354 -4.76 -6.10 4.65
C PHE A 354 -3.25 -6.24 4.82
N ASN A 355 -2.66 -5.43 5.67
CA ASN A 355 -1.23 -5.51 6.01
C ASN A 355 -0.95 -6.68 7.01
N ILE A 356 -1.37 -7.89 6.63
CA ILE A 356 -1.30 -9.09 7.49
C ILE A 356 0.11 -9.68 7.54
N PHE A 357 0.93 -9.42 6.51
CA PHE A 357 2.19 -10.14 6.29
C PHE A 357 3.43 -9.34 6.67
N GLY A 358 3.27 -8.15 7.27
CA GLY A 358 4.38 -7.21 7.37
C GLY A 358 4.76 -6.64 6.00
N GLU A 359 5.97 -6.13 5.87
CA GLU A 359 6.34 -5.28 4.74
C GLU A 359 6.98 -6.03 3.57
N GLN A 360 7.25 -7.33 3.70
CA GLN A 360 7.99 -8.07 2.68
C GLN A 360 7.48 -9.50 2.54
N LEU A 361 7.30 -9.91 1.29
CA LEU A 361 7.11 -11.31 0.95
C LEU A 361 8.37 -12.12 1.30
N PRO A 362 8.24 -13.42 1.63
CA PRO A 362 9.38 -14.30 1.81
C PRO A 362 10.34 -14.22 0.62
N ALA A 363 11.64 -14.28 0.89
CA ALA A 363 12.65 -14.22 -0.15
C ALA A 363 12.42 -15.31 -1.21
N GLY A 364 12.42 -14.93 -2.48
CA GLY A 364 12.19 -15.85 -3.59
C GLY A 364 10.72 -16.29 -3.79
N PHE A 365 9.75 -15.62 -3.16
CA PHE A 365 8.32 -15.94 -3.29
C PHE A 365 7.89 -16.02 -4.75
N ASN A 366 8.11 -14.97 -5.56
CA ASN A 366 7.73 -14.95 -6.97
C ASN A 366 8.38 -16.09 -7.77
N GLY A 367 9.67 -16.37 -7.52
CA GLY A 367 10.38 -17.48 -8.15
C GLY A 367 9.81 -18.86 -7.78
N THR A 368 9.36 -19.03 -6.53
CA THR A 368 8.69 -20.26 -6.08
C THR A 368 7.34 -20.42 -6.76
N VAL A 369 6.52 -19.36 -6.81
CA VAL A 369 5.24 -19.37 -7.55
C VAL A 369 5.47 -19.73 -9.02
N LEU A 370 6.45 -19.11 -9.69
CA LEU A 370 6.78 -19.42 -11.08
C LEU A 370 7.17 -20.88 -11.27
N SER A 371 8.00 -21.42 -10.36
CA SER A 371 8.40 -22.84 -10.38
C SER A 371 7.23 -23.79 -10.22
N MET A 372 6.25 -23.45 -9.34
CA MET A 372 5.04 -24.23 -9.15
C MET A 372 4.15 -24.20 -10.41
N LEU A 373 3.90 -23.01 -10.97
CA LEU A 373 3.10 -22.84 -12.19
C LEU A 373 3.73 -23.61 -13.39
N LYS A 374 5.04 -23.60 -13.51
CA LYS A 374 5.74 -24.37 -14.57
C LYS A 374 5.52 -25.87 -14.48
N LYS A 375 5.37 -26.42 -13.28
CA LYS A 375 5.13 -27.85 -13.05
C LYS A 375 3.67 -28.27 -13.23
N MET A 376 2.74 -27.32 -13.26
CA MET A 376 1.31 -27.62 -13.43
C MET A 376 1.03 -28.11 -14.85
N PRO A 377 0.23 -29.16 -15.05
CA PRO A 377 -0.26 -29.52 -16.37
C PRO A 377 -1.31 -28.49 -16.83
N SER A 378 -1.30 -28.14 -18.14
CA SER A 378 -2.31 -27.23 -18.68
C SER A 378 -3.70 -27.90 -18.74
N GLY A 379 -4.73 -27.12 -18.41
CA GLY A 379 -6.14 -27.57 -18.50
C GLY A 379 -6.56 -28.56 -17.41
N GLN A 380 -5.71 -28.89 -16.46
CA GLN A 380 -6.09 -29.73 -15.32
C GLN A 380 -6.35 -28.86 -14.08
N PRO A 381 -7.47 -29.09 -13.38
CA PRO A 381 -7.77 -28.34 -12.17
C PRO A 381 -6.79 -28.69 -11.04
N VAL A 382 -6.39 -27.68 -10.30
CA VAL A 382 -5.58 -27.79 -9.09
C VAL A 382 -6.40 -27.20 -7.94
N GLU A 383 -6.61 -27.99 -6.92
CA GLU A 383 -7.29 -27.57 -5.71
C GLU A 383 -6.54 -26.41 -5.04
N PHE A 384 -7.27 -25.35 -4.69
CA PHE A 384 -6.66 -24.12 -4.19
C PHE A 384 -6.02 -24.29 -2.81
N GLU A 385 -6.70 -24.91 -1.85
CA GLU A 385 -6.19 -25.14 -0.50
C GLU A 385 -4.86 -25.93 -0.49
N PRO A 386 -4.76 -27.09 -1.17
CA PRO A 386 -3.50 -27.82 -1.28
C PRO A 386 -2.39 -27.05 -2.01
N PHE A 387 -2.75 -26.13 -2.91
CA PHE A 387 -1.77 -25.26 -3.56
C PHE A 387 -1.19 -24.26 -2.56
N VAL A 388 -2.03 -23.61 -1.75
CA VAL A 388 -1.63 -22.67 -0.70
C VAL A 388 -0.71 -23.38 0.31
N ASP A 389 -1.07 -24.56 0.80
CA ASP A 389 -0.26 -25.33 1.74
C ASP A 389 1.14 -25.61 1.19
N ARG A 390 1.23 -26.07 -0.07
CA ARG A 390 2.53 -26.32 -0.72
C ARG A 390 3.34 -25.04 -0.93
N LEU A 391 2.69 -23.92 -1.21
CA LEU A 391 3.37 -22.63 -1.36
C LEU A 391 3.96 -22.18 -0.02
N ILE A 392 3.17 -22.23 1.06
CA ILE A 392 3.62 -21.88 2.42
C ILE A 392 4.85 -22.71 2.80
N GLU A 393 4.80 -24.03 2.60
CA GLU A 393 5.91 -24.93 2.88
C GLU A 393 7.15 -24.60 2.03
N ALA A 394 6.95 -24.38 0.73
CA ALA A 394 8.06 -24.15 -0.20
C ALA A 394 8.79 -22.82 0.02
N VAL A 395 8.09 -21.79 0.51
CA VAL A 395 8.71 -20.49 0.82
C VAL A 395 9.18 -20.38 2.26
N GLY A 396 8.88 -21.38 3.10
CA GLY A 396 9.20 -21.35 4.53
C GLY A 396 8.47 -20.23 5.24
N TRP A 397 7.22 -19.95 4.86
CA TRP A 397 6.46 -18.86 5.46
C TRP A 397 6.14 -19.17 6.91
N THR A 398 6.74 -18.42 7.81
CA THR A 398 6.51 -18.55 9.25
C THR A 398 5.92 -17.26 9.78
N TRP A 399 4.95 -17.38 10.65
CA TRP A 399 4.38 -16.25 11.34
C TRP A 399 5.31 -15.78 12.47
N THR A 400 5.66 -14.49 12.46
CA THR A 400 6.45 -13.88 13.54
C THR A 400 5.51 -13.14 14.48
N GLY A 401 5.12 -13.78 15.56
CA GLY A 401 4.19 -13.24 16.56
C GLY A 401 3.16 -14.28 16.99
N LYS A 402 2.16 -13.86 17.76
CA LYS A 402 1.04 -14.73 18.11
C LYS A 402 0.21 -14.99 16.86
N GLU A 403 0.03 -16.25 16.51
CA GLU A 403 -0.83 -16.61 15.37
C GLU A 403 -2.26 -16.11 15.62
N PRO A 404 -2.84 -15.31 14.68
CA PRO A 404 -4.26 -15.01 14.72
C PRO A 404 -5.07 -16.32 14.71
N ARG A 405 -6.24 -16.33 15.35
CA ARG A 405 -7.11 -17.53 15.39
C ARG A 405 -7.43 -18.11 14.03
N ASP A 406 -7.31 -17.29 12.98
CA ASP A 406 -7.63 -17.65 11.59
C ASP A 406 -6.53 -17.24 10.59
N ILE A 407 -5.26 -17.43 10.99
CA ILE A 407 -4.12 -17.10 10.11
C ILE A 407 -4.19 -17.79 8.75
N ARG A 408 -4.68 -19.05 8.74
CA ARG A 408 -4.78 -19.82 7.49
C ARG A 408 -5.75 -19.19 6.51
N SER A 409 -6.90 -18.71 6.98
CA SER A 409 -7.87 -17.98 6.15
C SER A 409 -7.27 -16.68 5.59
N LEU A 410 -6.52 -15.96 6.41
CA LEU A 410 -5.85 -14.73 6.00
C LEU A 410 -4.77 -14.98 4.93
N ILE A 411 -3.90 -15.98 5.13
CA ILE A 411 -2.88 -16.36 4.14
C ILE A 411 -3.55 -16.83 2.85
N ARG A 412 -4.60 -17.63 2.96
CA ARG A 412 -5.38 -18.10 1.83
C ARG A 412 -5.92 -16.91 1.01
N SER A 413 -6.60 -15.97 1.66
CA SER A 413 -7.13 -14.77 1.01
C SER A 413 -6.02 -13.95 0.34
N ALA A 414 -4.88 -13.81 1.00
CA ALA A 414 -3.76 -13.09 0.42
C ALA A 414 -3.19 -13.79 -0.82
N VAL A 415 -2.99 -15.12 -0.79
CA VAL A 415 -2.51 -15.87 -1.96
C VAL A 415 -3.53 -15.77 -3.12
N GLU A 416 -4.84 -15.81 -2.82
CA GLU A 416 -5.89 -15.60 -3.80
C GLU A 416 -5.71 -14.23 -4.49
N HIS A 417 -5.68 -13.16 -3.73
CA HIS A 417 -5.63 -11.79 -4.27
C HIS A 417 -4.25 -11.36 -4.83
N MET A 418 -3.15 -11.88 -4.28
CA MET A 418 -1.80 -11.53 -4.79
C MET A 418 -1.37 -12.36 -6.00
N VAL A 419 -1.83 -13.62 -6.07
CA VAL A 419 -1.30 -14.57 -7.07
C VAL A 419 -2.38 -15.00 -8.05
N VAL A 420 -3.51 -15.50 -7.55
CA VAL A 420 -4.48 -16.20 -8.39
C VAL A 420 -5.33 -15.22 -9.20
N ASP A 421 -5.89 -14.21 -8.55
CA ASP A 421 -6.74 -13.22 -9.22
C ASP A 421 -5.98 -12.42 -10.29
N PRO A 422 -4.78 -11.85 -10.02
CA PRO A 422 -4.02 -11.16 -11.05
C PRO A 422 -3.65 -12.08 -12.23
N LEU A 423 -3.26 -13.31 -11.97
CA LEU A 423 -2.93 -14.26 -13.04
C LEU A 423 -4.17 -14.67 -13.86
N ALA A 424 -5.36 -14.66 -13.27
CA ALA A 424 -6.59 -14.86 -14.00
C ALA A 424 -6.92 -13.65 -14.89
N GLU A 425 -6.70 -12.43 -14.39
CA GLU A 425 -6.83 -11.19 -15.19
C GLU A 425 -5.91 -11.19 -16.41
N PHE A 426 -4.70 -11.75 -16.30
CA PHE A 426 -3.80 -11.97 -17.44
C PHE A 426 -4.19 -13.16 -18.34
N GLY A 427 -5.28 -13.86 -18.04
CA GLY A 427 -5.68 -15.07 -18.76
C GLY A 427 -4.74 -16.26 -18.57
N VAL A 428 -3.85 -16.19 -17.59
CA VAL A 428 -2.93 -17.28 -17.23
C VAL A 428 -3.67 -18.40 -16.57
N LEU A 429 -4.58 -18.08 -15.65
CA LEU A 429 -5.39 -19.04 -14.92
C LEU A 429 -6.88 -18.93 -15.31
N SER A 430 -7.58 -20.06 -15.21
CA SER A 430 -9.04 -20.14 -15.21
C SER A 430 -9.50 -20.59 -13.83
N LEU A 431 -10.44 -19.86 -13.24
CA LEU A 431 -10.89 -20.05 -11.87
C LEU A 431 -12.22 -20.82 -11.80
N GLU A 432 -12.37 -21.66 -10.79
CA GLU A 432 -13.60 -22.35 -10.44
C GLU A 432 -14.01 -21.98 -9.00
N HIS A 433 -15.21 -21.45 -8.87
CA HIS A 433 -15.77 -21.05 -7.59
C HIS A 433 -16.93 -21.95 -7.19
N VAL A 434 -17.07 -22.22 -5.90
CA VAL A 434 -18.20 -22.96 -5.31
C VAL A 434 -18.92 -22.04 -4.32
N LYS A 435 -20.24 -22.32 -4.16
CA LYS A 435 -21.00 -21.63 -3.11
C LYS A 435 -20.54 -22.15 -1.75
N ASP A 436 -20.18 -21.23 -0.87
CA ASP A 436 -19.88 -21.55 0.53
C ASP A 436 -21.20 -21.78 1.27
N GLN A 437 -21.51 -23.04 1.59
CA GLN A 437 -22.74 -23.43 2.28
C GLN A 437 -22.77 -23.03 3.77
N ASP A 438 -21.59 -22.76 4.36
CA ASP A 438 -21.44 -22.42 5.76
C ASP A 438 -21.34 -20.88 6.00
N SER A 439 -21.21 -20.10 4.94
CA SER A 439 -21.10 -18.64 5.04
C SER A 439 -22.49 -18.00 5.15
N ARG A 440 -22.65 -17.10 6.12
CA ARG A 440 -23.83 -16.20 6.22
C ARG A 440 -23.87 -15.16 5.09
N ILE A 441 -22.81 -15.05 4.31
CA ILE A 441 -22.64 -14.11 3.20
C ILE A 441 -22.48 -14.97 1.95
N ASP A 442 -23.33 -14.77 0.93
CA ASP A 442 -23.35 -15.55 -0.33
C ASP A 442 -22.18 -15.10 -1.25
N TRP A 443 -20.94 -15.28 -0.77
CA TRP A 443 -19.75 -15.01 -1.57
C TRP A 443 -19.21 -16.32 -2.13
N PRO A 444 -18.97 -16.41 -3.46
CA PRO A 444 -18.38 -17.60 -4.05
C PRO A 444 -16.93 -17.78 -3.55
N LYS A 445 -16.61 -18.98 -3.07
CA LYS A 445 -15.28 -19.34 -2.60
C LYS A 445 -14.49 -19.99 -3.74
N LEU A 446 -13.25 -19.57 -3.97
CA LEU A 446 -12.35 -20.21 -4.90
C LEU A 446 -12.09 -21.65 -4.45
N SER A 447 -12.41 -22.63 -5.30
CA SER A 447 -12.21 -24.06 -5.03
C SER A 447 -10.99 -24.61 -5.76
N SER A 448 -10.88 -24.31 -7.03
CA SER A 448 -9.78 -24.77 -7.88
C SER A 448 -9.46 -23.75 -8.98
N PHE A 449 -8.31 -23.93 -9.59
CA PHE A 449 -7.93 -23.18 -10.78
C PHE A 449 -7.11 -24.07 -11.74
N SER A 450 -7.08 -23.71 -13.00
CA SER A 450 -6.31 -24.43 -14.00
C SER A 450 -5.44 -23.49 -14.83
N LEU A 451 -4.24 -23.94 -15.19
CA LEU A 451 -3.37 -23.21 -16.11
C LEU A 451 -3.90 -23.32 -17.53
N THR A 452 -4.24 -22.19 -18.14
CA THR A 452 -4.76 -22.16 -19.52
C THR A 452 -3.64 -22.49 -20.54
N GLY A 453 -4.04 -22.92 -21.75
CA GLY A 453 -3.09 -23.10 -22.84
C GLY A 453 -2.38 -21.81 -23.25
N PHE A 454 -3.08 -20.67 -23.19
CA PHE A 454 -2.53 -19.34 -23.37
C PHE A 454 -1.55 -19.00 -22.25
N GLY A 455 -1.96 -19.20 -21.00
CA GLY A 455 -1.17 -18.96 -19.81
C GLY A 455 0.12 -19.79 -19.75
N ARG A 456 0.11 -21.05 -20.20
CA ARG A 456 1.32 -21.87 -20.30
C ARG A 456 2.40 -21.16 -21.10
N LYS A 457 2.05 -20.57 -22.24
CA LYS A 457 3.00 -19.87 -23.11
C LYS A 457 3.52 -18.59 -22.49
N LEU A 458 2.66 -17.85 -21.78
CA LEU A 458 3.08 -16.65 -21.04
C LEU A 458 4.04 -17.01 -19.91
N ILE A 459 3.77 -18.07 -19.14
CA ILE A 459 4.65 -18.55 -18.05
C ILE A 459 6.00 -19.05 -18.60
N ASP A 460 6.01 -19.75 -19.73
CA ASP A 460 7.25 -20.21 -20.36
C ASP A 460 8.11 -19.03 -20.84
N ALA A 461 7.49 -17.99 -21.41
CA ALA A 461 8.17 -16.76 -21.83
C ALA A 461 8.71 -15.96 -20.64
N LEU A 462 7.90 -15.78 -19.60
CA LEU A 462 8.31 -15.10 -18.36
C LEU A 462 9.51 -15.82 -17.69
N ALA A 463 9.47 -17.16 -17.64
CA ALA A 463 10.59 -17.96 -17.11
C ALA A 463 11.84 -17.92 -17.98
N ALA A 464 11.75 -17.61 -19.25
CA ALA A 464 12.90 -17.36 -20.11
C ALA A 464 13.52 -16.00 -19.83
N GLU A 465 12.68 -14.98 -19.63
CA GLU A 465 13.09 -13.63 -19.24
C GLU A 465 13.81 -13.62 -17.88
N ASP A 466 13.26 -14.28 -16.86
CA ASP A 466 13.85 -14.38 -15.51
C ASP A 466 15.27 -14.98 -15.53
N ARG A 467 15.58 -15.86 -16.49
CA ARG A 467 16.92 -16.43 -16.68
C ARG A 467 17.92 -15.47 -17.32
N THR A 468 17.45 -14.52 -18.10
CA THR A 468 18.32 -13.52 -18.76
C THR A 468 18.63 -12.33 -17.87
N MET A 469 17.81 -12.11 -16.82
CA MET A 469 18.01 -11.03 -15.83
C MET A 469 18.90 -11.43 -14.64
N ARG A 470 19.17 -12.74 -14.47
CA ARG A 470 20.09 -13.28 -13.46
C ARG A 470 21.50 -13.41 -14.04
#